data_f0626b088f53f7655e1b23fe159544f9
#
_entry.id   f0626b088f53f7655e1b23fe159544f9
#
_cell.length_a   1.000
_cell.length_b   1.000
_cell.length_c   1.000
_cell.angle_alpha   90.00
_cell.angle_beta   90.00
_cell.angle_gamma   90.00
#
_symmetry.space_group_name_H-M   'P 1'
#
loop_
_entity.id
_entity.type
_entity.pdbx_description
1 polymer ?
#
loop_
_entity_poly.entity_id
_entity_poly.type
_entity_poly.pdbx_seq_one_letter_code
_entity_poly.pdbx_strand_id
1 'polypeptide(L)'
;MELSKYIKSESVELNRSAIHFANYNPRKLSDESRKTLKRGIKKFGLVGGIVVNKRTGLTVVSGHQRLSVMDELQKFPDNDYRIRVDVIDVDEKQEKELNILMNNPNAQGTWDFDALAQIVPDIDWKDAGLTDADLNMIGVDYLLQTEEESSIADALSDMMSPVNEQKEAEKAAKQLERAEKVAHMKEVKQQVKENAQKQAEDMDAY
;
A
#
# COMPACT_ATOMS: atom_id res chain seq x y z
N MET A 1 32.49 -12.75 10.78
CA MET A 1 31.99 -11.47 10.22
C MET A 1 31.17 -10.79 11.32
N GLU A 2 31.53 -9.60 11.73
CA GLU A 2 30.82 -8.88 12.80
C GLU A 2 29.60 -8.16 12.26
N LEU A 3 28.57 -8.01 13.09
CA LEU A 3 27.39 -7.19 12.75
C LEU A 3 27.79 -5.71 12.63
N SER A 4 27.12 -4.99 11.74
CA SER A 4 27.34 -3.54 11.62
C SER A 4 27.02 -2.83 12.94
N LYS A 5 27.85 -1.86 13.31
CA LYS A 5 27.63 -1.01 14.52
C LYS A 5 26.31 -0.24 14.54
N TYR A 6 25.63 -0.14 13.41
CA TYR A 6 24.34 0.50 13.26
C TYR A 6 23.16 -0.44 13.54
N ILE A 7 23.39 -1.75 13.63
CA ILE A 7 22.36 -2.72 14.02
C ILE A 7 22.32 -2.72 15.55
N LYS A 8 21.26 -2.13 16.10
CA LYS A 8 21.05 -1.97 17.54
C LYS A 8 19.81 -2.69 18.06
N SER A 9 19.18 -3.49 17.22
CA SER A 9 18.03 -4.32 17.56
C SER A 9 18.45 -5.79 17.61
N GLU A 10 17.76 -6.55 18.43
CA GLU A 10 17.87 -8.00 18.52
C GLU A 10 16.54 -8.64 18.15
N SER A 11 16.57 -9.58 17.19
CA SER A 11 15.37 -10.33 16.79
C SER A 11 15.14 -11.49 17.75
N VAL A 12 13.99 -11.48 18.43
CA VAL A 12 13.59 -12.51 19.39
C VAL A 12 12.16 -12.98 19.14
N GLU A 13 11.82 -14.15 19.67
CA GLU A 13 10.44 -14.65 19.67
C GLU A 13 9.82 -14.47 21.06
N LEU A 14 8.69 -13.79 21.11
CA LEU A 14 7.94 -13.50 22.33
C LEU A 14 6.50 -14.02 22.21
N ASN A 15 5.87 -14.25 23.38
CA ASN A 15 4.43 -14.42 23.41
C ASN A 15 3.76 -13.06 23.17
N ARG A 16 2.66 -13.05 22.43
CA ARG A 16 1.91 -11.81 22.15
C ARG A 16 1.45 -11.11 23.42
N SER A 17 1.07 -11.87 24.42
CA SER A 17 0.62 -11.35 25.73
C SER A 17 1.67 -10.50 26.45
N ALA A 18 2.95 -10.67 26.14
CA ALA A 18 4.04 -9.87 26.72
C ALA A 18 4.23 -8.50 26.07
N ILE A 19 3.54 -8.23 24.94
CA ILE A 19 3.76 -7.04 24.11
C ILE A 19 2.61 -6.04 24.33
N HIS A 20 2.94 -4.77 24.52
CA HIS A 20 1.99 -3.71 24.81
C HIS A 20 1.94 -2.67 23.69
N PHE A 21 0.74 -2.24 23.31
CA PHE A 21 0.59 -1.12 22.37
C PHE A 21 0.96 0.20 23.05
N ALA A 22 1.64 1.08 22.30
CA ALA A 22 1.86 2.45 22.74
C ALA A 22 0.54 3.22 22.76
N ASN A 23 0.21 3.84 23.89
CA ASN A 23 -1.01 4.64 24.05
C ASN A 23 -0.94 5.98 23.30
N TYR A 24 0.25 6.42 22.93
CA TYR A 24 0.53 7.68 22.24
C TYR A 24 0.67 7.53 20.72
N ASN A 25 0.46 6.33 20.15
CA ASN A 25 0.61 6.13 18.69
C ASN A 25 -0.39 6.99 17.89
N PRO A 26 0.09 7.96 17.06
CA PRO A 26 -0.81 8.88 16.39
C PRO A 26 -1.43 8.29 15.12
N ARG A 27 -0.90 7.16 14.62
CA ARG A 27 -1.29 6.61 13.31
C ARG A 27 -2.59 5.83 13.42
N LYS A 28 -3.59 6.26 12.66
CA LYS A 28 -4.85 5.54 12.47
C LYS A 28 -4.88 4.89 11.08
N LEU A 29 -5.59 3.79 10.97
CA LEU A 29 -5.80 3.07 9.71
C LEU A 29 -7.27 3.17 9.32
N SER A 30 -7.56 3.46 8.05
CA SER A 30 -8.91 3.36 7.52
C SER A 30 -9.36 1.89 7.41
N ASP A 31 -10.66 1.66 7.33
CA ASP A 31 -11.19 0.30 7.18
C ASP A 31 -10.71 -0.37 5.89
N GLU A 32 -10.57 0.40 4.82
CA GLU A 32 -10.05 -0.07 3.53
C GLU A 32 -8.58 -0.47 3.64
N SER A 33 -7.75 0.42 4.20
CA SER A 33 -6.33 0.11 4.43
C SER A 33 -6.17 -1.09 5.36
N ARG A 34 -7.05 -1.24 6.36
CA ARG A 34 -7.05 -2.42 7.24
C ARG A 34 -7.39 -3.70 6.48
N LYS A 35 -8.39 -3.68 5.59
CA LYS A 35 -8.75 -4.82 4.74
C LYS A 35 -7.60 -5.22 3.82
N THR A 36 -6.94 -4.24 3.20
CA THR A 36 -5.78 -4.43 2.34
C THR A 36 -4.61 -5.05 3.11
N LEU A 37 -4.26 -4.50 4.28
CA LEU A 37 -3.21 -5.04 5.14
C LEU A 37 -3.54 -6.48 5.59
N LYS A 38 -4.79 -6.76 5.96
CA LYS A 38 -5.24 -8.10 6.35
C LYS A 38 -5.14 -9.10 5.21
N ARG A 39 -5.48 -8.70 3.99
CA ARG A 39 -5.32 -9.52 2.79
C ARG A 39 -3.85 -9.82 2.52
N GLY A 40 -2.98 -8.81 2.57
CA GLY A 40 -1.53 -8.96 2.41
C GLY A 40 -0.94 -9.92 3.45
N ILE A 41 -1.28 -9.77 4.73
CA ILE A 41 -0.81 -10.68 5.78
C ILE A 41 -1.31 -12.13 5.56
N LYS A 42 -2.54 -12.31 5.10
CA LYS A 42 -3.06 -13.66 4.77
C LYS A 42 -2.34 -14.30 3.59
N LYS A 43 -1.97 -13.53 2.58
CA LYS A 43 -1.33 -14.03 1.36
C LYS A 43 0.16 -14.27 1.54
N PHE A 44 0.87 -13.34 2.14
CA PHE A 44 2.33 -13.32 2.20
C PHE A 44 2.88 -13.64 3.59
N GLY A 45 2.04 -13.74 4.60
CA GLY A 45 2.46 -13.79 6.01
C GLY A 45 2.80 -12.41 6.58
N LEU A 46 3.24 -12.39 7.83
CA LEU A 46 3.73 -11.18 8.48
C LEU A 46 5.13 -10.85 7.97
N VAL A 47 5.22 -9.96 7.00
CA VAL A 47 6.47 -9.43 6.46
C VAL A 47 6.69 -8.01 6.98
N GLY A 48 7.94 -7.67 7.31
CA GLY A 48 8.28 -6.40 7.96
C GLY A 48 8.05 -6.46 9.48
N GLY A 49 9.11 -6.29 10.25
CA GLY A 49 9.17 -6.54 11.69
C GLY A 49 8.19 -5.73 12.54
N ILE A 50 7.93 -6.25 13.72
CA ILE A 50 7.36 -5.51 14.84
C ILE A 50 8.54 -5.06 15.70
N VAL A 51 8.64 -3.77 16.01
CA VAL A 51 9.71 -3.24 16.86
C VAL A 51 9.13 -2.92 18.23
N VAL A 52 9.77 -3.43 19.27
CA VAL A 52 9.37 -3.21 20.66
C VAL A 52 10.53 -2.67 21.48
N ASN A 53 10.24 -1.82 22.47
CA ASN A 53 11.25 -1.29 23.38
C ASN A 53 11.20 -2.03 24.72
N LYS A 54 12.30 -2.71 25.07
CA LYS A 54 12.36 -3.44 26.34
C LYS A 54 12.36 -2.52 27.57
N ARG A 55 12.88 -1.31 27.44
CA ARG A 55 12.99 -0.36 28.55
C ARG A 55 11.64 0.15 29.03
N THR A 56 10.64 0.18 28.15
CA THR A 56 9.27 0.60 28.46
C THR A 56 8.31 -0.59 28.57
N GLY A 57 8.82 -1.78 28.87
CA GLY A 57 8.00 -2.98 29.10
C GLY A 57 7.51 -3.63 27.82
N LEU A 58 8.35 -3.73 26.80
CA LEU A 58 8.02 -4.29 25.48
C LEU A 58 6.90 -3.52 24.76
N THR A 59 6.95 -2.19 24.89
CA THR A 59 6.03 -1.30 24.19
C THR A 59 6.33 -1.28 22.69
N VAL A 60 5.30 -1.40 21.87
CA VAL A 60 5.41 -1.36 20.39
C VAL A 60 5.84 0.04 19.94
N VAL A 61 6.93 0.11 19.20
CA VAL A 61 7.44 1.33 18.57
C VAL A 61 7.00 1.41 17.11
N SER A 62 7.07 0.29 16.40
CA SER A 62 6.61 0.19 15.01
C SER A 62 5.87 -1.12 14.77
N GLY A 63 4.93 -1.09 13.81
CA GLY A 63 4.14 -2.26 13.43
C GLY A 63 2.81 -2.39 14.17
N HIS A 64 2.32 -1.37 14.87
CA HIS A 64 1.04 -1.37 15.57
C HIS A 64 -0.11 -1.95 14.75
N GLN A 65 -0.25 -1.50 13.51
CA GLN A 65 -1.35 -1.94 12.64
C GLN A 65 -1.19 -3.40 12.22
N ARG A 66 0.04 -3.83 11.92
CA ARG A 66 0.34 -5.24 11.60
C ARG A 66 0.04 -6.15 12.78
N LEU A 67 0.47 -5.75 13.98
CA LEU A 67 0.20 -6.52 15.20
C LEU A 67 -1.30 -6.58 15.50
N SER A 68 -2.03 -5.48 15.37
CA SER A 68 -3.48 -5.44 15.55
C SER A 68 -4.24 -6.34 14.57
N VAL A 69 -3.79 -6.43 13.32
CA VAL A 69 -4.37 -7.37 12.33
C VAL A 69 -4.01 -8.82 12.65
N MET A 70 -2.78 -9.07 13.12
CA MET A 70 -2.38 -10.41 13.60
C MET A 70 -3.21 -10.85 14.79
N ASP A 71 -3.47 -9.96 15.77
CA ASP A 71 -4.35 -10.23 16.91
C ASP A 71 -5.74 -10.70 16.46
N GLU A 72 -6.32 -10.00 15.49
CA GLU A 72 -7.61 -10.38 14.92
C GLU A 72 -7.56 -11.75 14.21
N LEU A 73 -6.51 -12.01 13.44
CA LEU A 73 -6.35 -13.27 12.71
C LEU A 73 -6.10 -14.47 13.63
N GLN A 74 -5.37 -14.24 14.72
CA GLN A 74 -5.02 -15.28 15.71
C GLN A 74 -6.04 -15.39 16.85
N LYS A 75 -7.07 -14.53 16.88
CA LYS A 75 -8.11 -14.47 17.91
C LYS A 75 -7.53 -14.16 19.29
N PHE A 76 -6.54 -13.28 19.38
CA PHE A 76 -6.06 -12.76 20.65
C PHE A 76 -7.13 -11.85 21.29
N PRO A 77 -7.39 -11.87 22.60
CA PRO A 77 -6.62 -12.57 23.65
C PRO A 77 -7.03 -14.02 23.91
N ASP A 78 -8.08 -14.54 23.29
CA ASP A 78 -8.56 -15.92 23.55
C ASP A 78 -7.49 -16.97 23.21
N ASN A 79 -6.64 -16.66 22.24
CA ASN A 79 -5.51 -17.49 21.83
C ASN A 79 -4.22 -16.67 21.86
N ASP A 80 -3.35 -16.93 22.82
CA ASP A 80 -2.00 -16.35 22.83
C ASP A 80 -1.12 -17.04 21.77
N TYR A 81 -0.26 -16.28 21.10
CA TYR A 81 0.59 -16.80 20.03
C TYR A 81 2.00 -16.23 20.13
N ARG A 82 2.96 -16.97 19.56
CA ARG A 82 4.35 -16.52 19.46
C ARG A 82 4.55 -15.65 18.22
N ILE A 83 5.33 -14.59 18.37
CA ILE A 83 5.65 -13.66 17.30
C ILE A 83 7.11 -13.25 17.39
N ARG A 84 7.76 -13.14 16.22
CA ARG A 84 9.10 -12.60 16.11
C ARG A 84 9.04 -11.08 16.11
N VAL A 85 9.86 -10.46 16.94
CA VAL A 85 9.96 -9.01 17.08
C VAL A 85 11.41 -8.57 17.14
N ASP A 86 11.67 -7.33 16.76
CA ASP A 86 12.96 -6.67 16.94
C ASP A 86 12.91 -5.84 18.23
N VAL A 87 13.74 -6.21 19.19
CA VAL A 87 13.83 -5.56 20.49
C VAL A 87 14.89 -4.49 20.47
N ILE A 88 14.52 -3.28 20.88
CA ILE A 88 15.44 -2.16 21.07
C ILE A 88 15.53 -1.76 22.56
N ASP A 89 16.55 -0.97 22.91
CA ASP A 89 16.78 -0.47 24.25
C ASP A 89 17.06 1.04 24.20
N VAL A 90 16.00 1.83 24.22
CA VAL A 90 16.07 3.28 24.10
C VAL A 90 15.23 3.94 25.20
N ASP A 91 15.54 5.20 25.54
CA ASP A 91 14.71 5.94 26.47
C ASP A 91 13.34 6.33 25.87
N GLU A 92 12.43 6.80 26.71
CA GLU A 92 11.05 7.11 26.31
C GLU A 92 10.98 8.24 25.26
N LYS A 93 11.89 9.19 25.29
CA LYS A 93 11.96 10.27 24.29
C LYS A 93 12.36 9.70 22.93
N GLN A 94 13.42 8.91 22.89
CA GLN A 94 13.90 8.25 21.68
C GLN A 94 12.85 7.26 21.12
N GLU A 95 12.10 6.57 21.99
CA GLU A 95 11.00 5.70 21.60
C GLU A 95 9.93 6.47 20.81
N LYS A 96 9.50 7.63 21.32
CA LYS A 96 8.53 8.50 20.64
C LYS A 96 9.07 9.08 19.33
N GLU A 97 10.33 9.50 19.30
CA GLU A 97 11.02 9.97 18.09
C GLU A 97 11.07 8.87 17.02
N LEU A 98 11.42 7.64 17.40
CA LEU A 98 11.43 6.49 16.50
C LEU A 98 10.04 6.12 16.01
N ASN A 99 9.02 6.16 16.89
CA ASN A 99 7.64 5.90 16.47
C ASN A 99 7.20 6.87 15.36
N ILE A 100 7.54 8.14 15.47
CA ILE A 100 7.23 9.13 14.44
C ILE A 100 8.08 8.88 13.19
N LEU A 101 9.40 8.71 13.32
CA LEU A 101 10.33 8.53 12.20
C LEU A 101 9.93 7.34 11.32
N MET A 102 9.65 6.18 11.94
CA MET A 102 9.32 4.96 11.21
C MET A 102 7.94 5.00 10.53
N ASN A 103 7.12 5.99 10.83
CA ASN A 103 5.80 6.17 10.25
C ASN A 103 5.67 7.47 9.44
N ASN A 104 6.76 8.26 9.34
CA ASN A 104 6.76 9.55 8.66
C ASN A 104 6.91 9.36 7.14
N PRO A 105 5.93 9.78 6.31
CA PRO A 105 6.05 9.71 4.85
C PRO A 105 7.32 10.38 4.31
N ASN A 106 7.76 11.49 4.91
CA ASN A 106 8.98 12.20 4.50
C ASN A 106 10.27 11.36 4.65
N ALA A 107 10.24 10.32 5.50
CA ALA A 107 11.35 9.39 5.68
C ALA A 107 11.23 8.13 4.82
N GLN A 108 10.11 7.93 4.12
CA GLN A 108 9.84 6.74 3.31
C GLN A 108 10.06 6.96 1.81
N GLY A 109 10.26 8.22 1.39
CA GLY A 109 10.41 8.57 -0.02
C GLY A 109 9.07 8.65 -0.76
N THR A 110 9.15 8.89 -2.06
CA THR A 110 8.01 8.95 -2.98
C THR A 110 8.14 7.86 -4.04
N TRP A 111 7.02 7.49 -4.67
CA TRP A 111 7.03 6.57 -5.78
C TRP A 111 7.62 7.22 -7.02
N ASP A 112 8.51 6.48 -7.71
CA ASP A 112 8.82 6.70 -9.11
C ASP A 112 7.69 6.04 -9.93
N PHE A 113 6.80 6.85 -10.46
CA PHE A 113 5.62 6.36 -11.16
C PHE A 113 5.95 5.71 -12.50
N ASP A 114 7.04 6.13 -13.16
CA ASP A 114 7.48 5.51 -14.43
C ASP A 114 8.02 4.10 -14.17
N ALA A 115 8.81 3.93 -13.11
CA ALA A 115 9.28 2.61 -12.68
C ALA A 115 8.11 1.73 -12.18
N LEU A 116 7.16 2.30 -11.46
CA LEU A 116 5.99 1.58 -10.98
C LEU A 116 5.09 1.09 -12.12
N ALA A 117 4.91 1.91 -13.17
CA ALA A 117 4.15 1.56 -14.37
C ALA A 117 4.70 0.32 -15.09
N GLN A 118 6.01 0.08 -15.01
CA GLN A 118 6.64 -1.11 -15.59
C GLN A 118 6.40 -2.39 -14.78
N ILE A 119 6.14 -2.27 -13.48
CA ILE A 119 5.97 -3.41 -12.56
C ILE A 119 4.51 -3.82 -12.46
N VAL A 120 3.59 -2.86 -12.51
CA VAL A 120 2.15 -3.09 -12.27
C VAL A 120 1.53 -4.16 -13.18
N PRO A 121 1.88 -4.28 -14.47
CA PRO A 121 1.36 -5.34 -15.34
C PRO A 121 1.68 -6.76 -14.88
N ASP A 122 2.77 -6.95 -14.16
CA ASP A 122 3.27 -8.27 -13.73
C ASP A 122 2.74 -8.71 -12.36
N ILE A 123 1.94 -7.87 -11.69
CA ILE A 123 1.50 -8.11 -10.31
C ILE A 123 -0.01 -7.93 -10.13
N ASP A 124 -0.56 -8.55 -9.09
CA ASP A 124 -1.87 -8.15 -8.58
C ASP A 124 -1.72 -6.84 -7.77
N TRP A 125 -2.03 -5.72 -8.41
CA TRP A 125 -1.89 -4.40 -7.83
C TRP A 125 -2.76 -4.19 -6.57
N LYS A 126 -3.92 -4.88 -6.48
CA LYS A 126 -4.78 -4.84 -5.29
C LYS A 126 -4.12 -5.51 -4.10
N ASP A 127 -3.42 -6.61 -4.34
CA ASP A 127 -2.67 -7.32 -3.29
C ASP A 127 -1.38 -6.56 -2.91
N ALA A 128 -0.80 -5.82 -3.86
CA ALA A 128 0.29 -4.89 -3.58
C ALA A 128 -0.16 -3.65 -2.78
N GLY A 129 -1.46 -3.45 -2.62
CA GLY A 129 -2.02 -2.34 -1.83
C GLY A 129 -2.19 -1.05 -2.61
N LEU A 130 -2.02 -1.08 -3.92
CA LEU A 130 -2.28 0.06 -4.79
C LEU A 130 -3.79 0.32 -4.88
N THR A 131 -4.15 1.57 -5.09
CA THR A 131 -5.53 2.04 -5.26
C THR A 131 -5.77 2.47 -6.70
N ASP A 132 -7.03 2.65 -7.08
CA ASP A 132 -7.38 3.21 -8.39
C ASP A 132 -6.76 4.61 -8.59
N ALA A 133 -6.57 5.39 -7.51
CA ALA A 133 -5.88 6.67 -7.56
C ALA A 133 -4.39 6.51 -7.89
N ASP A 134 -3.73 5.49 -7.34
CA ASP A 134 -2.32 5.19 -7.67
C ASP A 134 -2.19 4.76 -9.13
N LEU A 135 -3.10 3.92 -9.63
CA LEU A 135 -3.14 3.51 -11.04
C LEU A 135 -3.37 4.72 -11.97
N ASN A 136 -4.23 5.64 -11.58
CA ASN A 136 -4.45 6.87 -12.33
C ASN A 136 -3.20 7.76 -12.39
N MET A 137 -2.37 7.75 -11.36
CA MET A 137 -1.09 8.48 -11.33
C MET A 137 0.00 7.79 -12.16
N ILE A 138 -0.03 6.46 -12.26
CA ILE A 138 0.90 5.65 -13.06
C ILE A 138 0.69 5.89 -14.57
N GLY A 139 -0.52 6.20 -15.00
CA GLY A 139 -0.81 6.65 -16.36
C GLY A 139 -1.83 5.82 -17.11
N VAL A 140 -2.39 6.47 -18.14
CA VAL A 140 -3.46 5.94 -19.00
C VAL A 140 -3.05 4.70 -19.79
N ASP A 141 -1.76 4.50 -20.04
CA ASP A 141 -1.26 3.40 -20.88
C ASP A 141 -1.54 2.01 -20.30
N TYR A 142 -1.56 1.88 -18.99
CA TYR A 142 -1.95 0.62 -18.35
C TYR A 142 -3.44 0.30 -18.54
N LEU A 143 -4.30 1.31 -18.42
CA LEU A 143 -5.75 1.14 -18.62
C LEU A 143 -6.08 0.80 -20.09
N LEU A 144 -5.33 1.33 -21.03
CA LEU A 144 -5.49 1.02 -22.45
C LEU A 144 -5.04 -0.40 -22.81
N GLN A 145 -3.96 -0.90 -22.21
CA GLN A 145 -3.51 -2.29 -22.41
C GLN A 145 -4.50 -3.31 -21.87
N THR A 146 -5.07 -3.07 -20.66
CA THR A 146 -6.11 -3.95 -20.10
C THR A 146 -7.43 -3.87 -20.86
N GLU A 147 -7.73 -2.75 -21.53
CA GLU A 147 -8.91 -2.63 -22.40
C GLU A 147 -8.74 -3.38 -23.73
N GLU A 148 -7.53 -3.41 -24.28
CA GLU A 148 -7.26 -4.22 -25.50
C GLU A 148 -7.37 -5.73 -25.19
N GLU A 149 -6.82 -6.21 -24.08
CA GLU A 149 -6.96 -7.61 -23.65
C GLU A 149 -8.41 -7.97 -23.30
N SER A 150 -9.14 -7.07 -22.62
CA SER A 150 -10.57 -7.24 -22.33
C SER A 150 -11.41 -7.23 -23.61
N SER A 151 -11.09 -6.36 -24.56
CA SER A 151 -11.81 -6.28 -25.84
C SER A 151 -11.57 -7.51 -26.71
N ILE A 152 -10.37 -8.11 -26.68
CA ILE A 152 -10.07 -9.37 -27.38
C ILE A 152 -10.78 -10.54 -26.70
N ALA A 153 -10.79 -10.62 -25.37
CA ALA A 153 -11.52 -11.64 -24.62
C ALA A 153 -13.04 -11.54 -24.83
N ASP A 154 -13.58 -10.33 -24.86
CA ASP A 154 -14.99 -10.04 -25.16
C ASP A 154 -15.34 -10.37 -26.61
N ALA A 155 -14.49 -10.06 -27.59
CA ALA A 155 -14.70 -10.40 -29.01
C ALA A 155 -14.68 -11.91 -29.25
N LEU A 156 -13.81 -12.65 -28.56
CA LEU A 156 -13.80 -14.12 -28.57
C LEU A 156 -15.04 -14.73 -27.92
N SER A 157 -15.54 -14.14 -26.85
CA SER A 157 -16.79 -14.55 -26.18
C SER A 157 -18.02 -14.30 -27.03
N ASP A 158 -18.05 -13.19 -27.80
CA ASP A 158 -19.16 -12.84 -28.70
C ASP A 158 -19.21 -13.72 -29.94
N MET A 159 -18.09 -14.22 -30.42
CA MET A 159 -18.04 -15.21 -31.53
C MET A 159 -18.64 -16.57 -31.11
N MET A 160 -18.77 -16.84 -29.81
CA MET A 160 -19.28 -18.11 -29.27
C MET A 160 -20.69 -18.02 -28.67
N SER A 161 -21.37 -16.87 -28.68
CA SER A 161 -22.67 -16.66 -28.08
C SER A 161 -23.72 -16.12 -29.06
N PRO A 162 -25.00 -16.57 -29.05
CA PRO A 162 -26.01 -15.99 -29.91
C PRO A 162 -26.42 -14.57 -29.47
N VAL A 163 -26.62 -13.74 -30.48
CA VAL A 163 -26.86 -12.28 -30.40
C VAL A 163 -28.09 -11.94 -29.54
N ASN A 164 -27.90 -10.94 -28.65
CA ASN A 164 -28.99 -10.31 -27.91
C ASN A 164 -28.81 -8.77 -27.97
N GLU A 165 -29.67 -8.08 -28.73
CA GLU A 165 -29.61 -6.63 -29.02
C GLU A 165 -29.55 -5.72 -27.74
N GLN A 166 -30.07 -6.19 -26.61
CA GLN A 166 -30.01 -5.44 -25.34
C GLN A 166 -28.60 -5.41 -24.74
N LYS A 167 -27.77 -6.43 -24.96
CA LYS A 167 -26.38 -6.44 -24.51
C LYS A 167 -25.47 -5.52 -25.32
N GLU A 168 -25.76 -5.32 -26.60
CA GLU A 168 -24.99 -4.39 -27.45
C GLU A 168 -25.20 -2.93 -27.03
N ALA A 169 -26.43 -2.54 -26.70
CA ALA A 169 -26.73 -1.17 -26.23
C ALA A 169 -26.07 -0.87 -24.87
N GLU A 170 -26.04 -1.85 -23.96
CA GLU A 170 -25.37 -1.70 -22.65
C GLU A 170 -23.84 -1.64 -22.80
N LYS A 171 -23.28 -2.42 -23.74
CA LYS A 171 -21.85 -2.42 -24.07
C LYS A 171 -21.43 -1.08 -24.67
N ALA A 172 -22.20 -0.54 -25.61
CA ALA A 172 -21.95 0.75 -26.23
C ALA A 172 -22.00 1.92 -25.21
N ALA A 173 -22.96 1.88 -24.28
CA ALA A 173 -23.07 2.88 -23.21
C ALA A 173 -21.86 2.83 -22.25
N LYS A 174 -21.40 1.64 -21.87
CA LYS A 174 -20.21 1.46 -21.03
C LYS A 174 -18.91 1.89 -21.74
N GLN A 175 -18.80 1.66 -23.05
CA GLN A 175 -17.65 2.12 -23.82
C GLN A 175 -17.60 3.65 -23.91
N LEU A 176 -18.75 4.29 -24.11
CA LEU A 176 -18.83 5.76 -24.16
C LEU A 176 -18.43 6.39 -22.83
N GLU A 177 -18.97 5.89 -21.71
CA GLU A 177 -18.61 6.35 -20.36
C GLU A 177 -17.11 6.17 -20.05
N ARG A 178 -16.51 5.06 -20.50
CA ARG A 178 -15.08 4.81 -20.35
C ARG A 178 -14.24 5.77 -21.19
N ALA A 179 -14.62 6.01 -22.45
CA ALA A 179 -13.95 6.95 -23.34
C ALA A 179 -13.94 8.38 -22.77
N GLU A 180 -15.05 8.82 -22.17
CA GLU A 180 -15.15 10.12 -21.50
C GLU A 180 -14.23 10.20 -20.29
N LYS A 181 -14.17 9.15 -19.45
CA LYS A 181 -13.24 9.08 -18.30
C LYS A 181 -11.77 9.14 -18.74
N VAL A 182 -11.41 8.43 -19.80
CA VAL A 182 -10.05 8.45 -20.37
C VAL A 182 -9.70 9.83 -20.94
N ALA A 183 -10.61 10.49 -21.62
CA ALA A 183 -10.41 11.85 -22.15
C ALA A 183 -10.19 12.86 -21.01
N HIS A 184 -11.02 12.81 -19.99
CA HIS A 184 -10.90 13.67 -18.80
C HIS A 184 -9.57 13.45 -18.07
N MET A 185 -9.12 12.20 -17.94
CA MET A 185 -7.82 11.90 -17.32
C MET A 185 -6.63 12.43 -18.12
N LYS A 186 -6.71 12.40 -19.47
CA LYS A 186 -5.66 12.99 -20.33
C LYS A 186 -5.54 14.49 -20.09
N GLU A 187 -6.65 15.19 -19.96
CA GLU A 187 -6.69 16.63 -19.67
C GLU A 187 -6.09 16.94 -18.29
N VAL A 188 -6.46 16.17 -17.26
CA VAL A 188 -5.92 16.33 -15.91
C VAL A 188 -4.41 16.09 -15.88
N LYS A 189 -3.92 15.04 -16.57
CA LYS A 189 -2.48 14.73 -16.67
C LYS A 189 -1.70 15.85 -17.35
N GLN A 190 -2.26 16.43 -18.41
CA GLN A 190 -1.64 17.55 -19.11
C GLN A 190 -1.58 18.79 -18.22
N GLN A 191 -2.64 19.06 -17.47
CA GLN A 191 -2.73 20.21 -16.56
C GLN A 191 -1.76 20.08 -15.36
N VAL A 192 -1.58 18.87 -14.82
CA VAL A 192 -0.59 18.57 -13.78
C VAL A 192 0.84 18.78 -14.30
N LYS A 193 1.12 18.35 -15.54
CA LYS A 193 2.42 18.52 -16.17
C LYS A 193 2.75 20.00 -16.44
N GLU A 194 1.79 20.77 -16.91
CA GLU A 194 1.92 22.21 -17.12
C GLU A 194 2.12 22.98 -15.81
N ASN A 195 1.40 22.60 -14.74
CA ASN A 195 1.57 23.19 -13.43
C ASN A 195 2.95 22.86 -12.81
N ALA A 196 3.43 21.62 -12.98
CA ALA A 196 4.76 21.22 -12.52
C ALA A 196 5.88 21.97 -13.26
N GLN A 197 5.73 22.18 -14.58
CA GLN A 197 6.67 22.99 -15.36
C GLN A 197 6.69 24.45 -14.92
N LYS A 198 5.53 25.07 -14.68
CA LYS A 198 5.45 26.44 -14.16
C LYS A 198 6.10 26.58 -12.78
N GLN A 199 5.89 25.61 -11.88
CA GLN A 199 6.54 25.64 -10.58
C GLN A 199 8.08 25.49 -10.66
N ALA A 200 8.58 24.70 -11.62
CA ALA A 200 10.03 24.58 -11.85
C ALA A 200 10.62 25.87 -12.41
N GLU A 201 9.94 26.53 -13.36
CA GLU A 201 10.35 27.82 -13.92
C GLU A 201 10.34 28.96 -12.88
N ASP A 202 9.37 28.96 -11.97
CA ASP A 202 9.29 29.93 -10.87
C ASP A 202 10.38 29.71 -9.80
N MET A 203 10.87 28.47 -9.62
CA MET A 203 11.99 28.18 -8.70
C MET A 203 13.37 28.53 -9.28
N ASP A 204 13.54 28.48 -10.60
CA ASP A 204 14.81 28.88 -11.25
C ASP A 204 14.94 30.41 -11.44
N ALA A 205 13.90 31.19 -11.12
CA ALA A 205 13.86 32.65 -11.23
C ALA A 205 14.24 33.39 -9.93
N TYR A 206 14.63 32.68 -8.87
CA TYR A 206 15.11 33.21 -7.59
C TYR A 206 16.55 32.76 -7.32
#